data_2feefcabeb9b7f5e1b7093c7eec54ba4
#
_entry.id   2feefcabeb9b7f5e1b7093c7eec54ba4
#
_cell.length_a   1.000
_cell.length_b   1.000
_cell.length_c   1.000
_cell.angle_alpha   90.00
_cell.angle_beta   90.00
_cell.angle_gamma   90.00
#
_symmetry.space_group_name_H-M   'P 1'
#
loop_
_entity.id
_entity.type
_entity.pdbx_description
1 polymer ?
#
loop_
_entity_poly.entity_id
_entity_poly.type
_entity_poly.pdbx_seq_one_letter_code
_entity_poly.pdbx_strand_id
1 'polypeptide(L)'
;YPVGSIYMSTSSTNPSTLFGGSWSQITGRFLLAAGNGYSAGSTGGEATHVLTQNEMPNHTHSWWMYNFTQVGGTGGGAGVLAGGTTSQTTGSSGGGVAHNNMPPYYVVYMWHRTA
;
A
#
# COMPACT_ATOMS: atom_id res chain seq x y z
N TYR A 1 11.39 -19.38 30.27
CA TYR A 1 10.78 -19.31 28.94
C TYR A 1 10.14 -20.66 28.56
N PRO A 2 8.86 -20.90 28.88
CA PRO A 2 8.19 -22.12 28.47
C PRO A 2 8.02 -22.20 26.93
N VAL A 3 7.75 -23.39 26.41
CA VAL A 3 7.41 -23.58 25.00
C VAL A 3 6.27 -22.62 24.59
N GLY A 4 6.42 -21.95 23.47
CA GLY A 4 5.52 -20.89 23.01
C GLY A 4 5.94 -19.47 23.37
N SER A 5 6.96 -19.29 24.23
CA SER A 5 7.48 -17.97 24.60
C SER A 5 8.21 -17.29 23.43
N ILE A 6 8.16 -15.96 23.42
CA ILE A 6 8.96 -15.10 22.53
C ILE A 6 10.10 -14.49 23.35
N TYR A 7 11.32 -14.64 22.87
CA TYR A 7 12.51 -13.98 23.40
C TYR A 7 12.98 -12.89 22.43
N MET A 8 13.30 -11.72 22.95
CA MET A 8 13.79 -10.59 22.16
C MET A 8 15.13 -10.09 22.71
N SER A 9 16.07 -9.81 21.82
CA SER A 9 17.39 -9.29 22.19
C SER A 9 18.02 -8.52 21.03
N THR A 10 18.90 -7.58 21.34
CA THR A 10 19.79 -6.97 20.33
C THR A 10 20.97 -7.88 19.96
N SER A 11 21.22 -8.93 20.76
CA SER A 11 22.21 -9.98 20.45
C SER A 11 21.62 -11.01 19.50
N SER A 12 22.41 -11.42 18.51
CA SER A 12 22.04 -12.49 17.55
C SER A 12 22.16 -13.90 18.14
N THR A 13 22.60 -14.03 19.40
CA THR A 13 22.80 -15.33 20.06
C THR A 13 21.51 -16.13 20.10
N ASN A 14 21.53 -17.38 19.63
CA ASN A 14 20.41 -18.28 19.73
C ASN A 14 20.10 -18.56 21.21
N PRO A 15 18.84 -18.34 21.67
CA PRO A 15 18.47 -18.55 23.08
C PRO A 15 18.66 -19.99 23.57
N SER A 16 18.78 -20.97 22.70
CA SER A 16 19.08 -22.36 23.08
C SER A 16 20.36 -22.49 23.89
N THR A 17 21.32 -21.60 23.63
CA THR A 17 22.60 -21.58 24.40
C THR A 17 22.43 -20.97 25.78
N LEU A 18 21.39 -20.17 26.00
CA LEU A 18 21.12 -19.50 27.28
C LEU A 18 20.11 -20.28 28.12
N PHE A 19 19.08 -20.83 27.52
CA PHE A 19 17.93 -21.41 28.20
C PHE A 19 17.66 -22.86 27.79
N GLY A 20 18.47 -23.44 26.90
CA GLY A 20 18.19 -24.74 26.31
C GLY A 20 16.95 -24.72 25.40
N GLY A 21 16.53 -25.91 24.97
CA GLY A 21 15.38 -26.07 24.10
C GLY A 21 15.66 -25.73 22.63
N SER A 22 14.62 -25.76 21.85
CA SER A 22 14.64 -25.44 20.41
C SER A 22 13.92 -24.11 20.15
N TRP A 23 14.53 -23.30 19.30
CA TRP A 23 14.04 -21.97 19.01
C TRP A 23 14.02 -21.71 17.49
N SER A 24 12.97 -21.07 17.02
CA SER A 24 12.82 -20.59 15.64
C SER A 24 12.85 -19.08 15.61
N GLN A 25 13.67 -18.50 14.74
CA GLN A 25 13.78 -17.06 14.60
C GLN A 25 12.56 -16.49 13.87
N ILE A 26 12.04 -15.37 14.38
CA ILE A 26 11.03 -14.56 13.71
C ILE A 26 11.76 -13.42 13.01
N THR A 27 11.57 -13.30 11.69
CA THR A 27 12.28 -12.31 10.87
C THR A 27 11.31 -11.43 10.07
N GLY A 28 11.64 -10.14 9.94
CA GLY A 28 10.93 -9.20 9.08
C GLY A 28 9.45 -8.98 9.42
N ARG A 29 9.05 -9.15 10.70
CA ARG A 29 7.65 -9.06 11.14
C ARG A 29 7.51 -8.25 12.40
N PHE A 30 6.38 -7.54 12.53
CA PHE A 30 5.89 -6.99 13.79
C PHE A 30 5.06 -8.04 14.53
N LEU A 31 5.03 -7.94 15.85
CA LEU A 31 4.16 -8.79 16.67
C LEU A 31 2.76 -8.18 16.76
N LEU A 32 1.76 -9.00 16.51
CA LEU A 32 0.35 -8.67 16.67
C LEU A 32 -0.25 -9.59 17.73
N ALA A 33 -1.00 -9.05 18.68
CA ALA A 33 -1.68 -9.85 19.69
C ALA A 33 -2.79 -10.72 19.05
N ALA A 34 -2.85 -11.99 19.45
CA ALA A 34 -3.89 -12.90 19.00
C ALA A 34 -5.28 -12.45 19.49
N GLY A 35 -6.30 -12.74 18.71
CA GLY A 35 -7.70 -12.37 18.96
C GLY A 35 -8.33 -11.68 17.76
N ASN A 36 -9.63 -11.41 17.80
CA ASN A 36 -10.37 -10.75 16.72
C ASN A 36 -10.13 -11.38 15.32
N GLY A 37 -10.10 -12.71 15.25
CA GLY A 37 -9.88 -13.45 14.02
C GLY A 37 -8.39 -13.69 13.67
N TYR A 38 -7.46 -13.19 14.48
CA TYR A 38 -6.02 -13.46 14.34
C TYR A 38 -5.60 -14.61 15.24
N SER A 39 -5.22 -15.73 14.65
CA SER A 39 -4.77 -16.92 15.38
C SER A 39 -3.29 -16.81 15.73
N ALA A 40 -2.91 -17.28 16.92
CA ALA A 40 -1.51 -17.33 17.34
C ALA A 40 -0.66 -18.11 16.33
N GLY A 41 0.51 -17.58 15.97
CA GLY A 41 1.42 -18.20 14.99
C GLY A 41 1.07 -17.92 13.53
N SER A 42 -0.09 -17.36 13.21
CA SER A 42 -0.41 -16.92 11.83
C SER A 42 0.41 -15.71 11.42
N THR A 43 0.57 -15.53 10.13
CA THR A 43 1.35 -14.42 9.56
C THR A 43 0.54 -13.69 8.50
N GLY A 44 0.81 -12.41 8.31
CA GLY A 44 0.11 -11.59 7.33
C GLY A 44 0.74 -10.20 7.20
N GLY A 45 0.05 -9.33 6.49
CA GLY A 45 0.51 -7.98 6.22
C GLY A 45 1.61 -7.91 5.16
N GLU A 46 2.03 -6.70 4.84
CA GLU A 46 3.07 -6.42 3.85
C GLU A 46 3.88 -5.18 4.23
N ALA A 47 5.19 -5.22 3.97
CA ALA A 47 6.12 -4.14 4.28
C ALA A 47 6.04 -2.98 3.28
N THR A 48 5.66 -3.26 2.06
CA THR A 48 5.45 -2.26 0.99
C THR A 48 4.10 -2.52 0.33
N HIS A 49 3.45 -1.47 -0.15
CA HIS A 49 2.13 -1.60 -0.76
C HIS A 49 2.01 -0.70 -1.98
N VAL A 50 1.46 -1.23 -3.08
CA VAL A 50 1.03 -0.46 -4.25
C VAL A 50 -0.45 -0.17 -4.10
N LEU A 51 -0.83 1.11 -4.06
CA LEU A 51 -2.24 1.49 -3.97
C LEU A 51 -3.04 0.96 -5.15
N THR A 52 -4.16 0.33 -4.85
CA THR A 52 -5.16 -0.05 -5.85
C THR A 52 -6.11 1.10 -6.13
N GLN A 53 -6.85 1.04 -7.23
CA GLN A 53 -7.83 2.06 -7.57
C GLN A 53 -8.91 2.21 -6.48
N ASN A 54 -9.32 1.11 -5.86
CA ASN A 54 -10.36 1.13 -4.81
C ASN A 54 -9.88 1.73 -3.48
N GLU A 55 -8.57 1.82 -3.27
CA GLU A 55 -7.97 2.41 -2.06
C GLU A 55 -7.79 3.93 -2.17
N MET A 56 -8.02 4.48 -3.36
CA MET A 56 -8.03 5.92 -3.56
C MET A 56 -9.38 6.51 -3.14
N PRO A 57 -9.38 7.70 -2.50
CA PRO A 57 -10.62 8.41 -2.23
C PRO A 57 -11.40 8.66 -3.53
N ASN A 58 -12.72 8.50 -3.47
CA ASN A 58 -13.57 8.84 -4.61
C ASN A 58 -13.49 10.35 -4.86
N HIS A 59 -13.10 10.73 -6.07
CA HIS A 59 -12.96 12.13 -6.46
C HIS A 59 -13.29 12.32 -7.93
N THR A 60 -13.68 13.53 -8.29
CA THR A 60 -13.99 13.93 -9.66
C THR A 60 -13.26 15.21 -10.00
N HIS A 61 -12.99 15.41 -11.27
CA HIS A 61 -12.46 16.64 -11.82
C HIS A 61 -13.50 17.26 -12.74
N SER A 62 -13.78 18.55 -12.56
CA SER A 62 -14.62 19.32 -13.46
C SER A 62 -13.73 20.28 -14.25
N TRP A 63 -13.91 20.33 -15.53
CA TRP A 63 -13.24 21.28 -16.38
C TRP A 63 -14.21 21.80 -17.41
N TRP A 64 -14.06 23.05 -17.80
CA TRP A 64 -14.96 23.72 -18.72
C TRP A 64 -14.30 23.78 -20.09
N MET A 65 -15.00 23.24 -21.12
CA MET A 65 -14.65 23.50 -22.52
C MET A 65 -15.51 24.64 -23.06
N TYR A 66 -14.85 25.60 -23.67
CA TYR A 66 -15.55 26.56 -24.48
C TYR A 66 -15.99 25.87 -25.78
N ASN A 67 -17.28 25.63 -25.94
CA ASN A 67 -17.86 25.28 -27.21
C ASN A 67 -17.95 26.57 -28.03
N PHE A 68 -17.04 26.78 -28.98
CA PHE A 68 -17.21 27.80 -29.98
C PHE A 68 -18.26 27.32 -30.96
N THR A 69 -19.49 27.78 -30.81
CA THR A 69 -20.43 27.85 -31.91
C THR A 69 -20.10 29.11 -32.69
N GLN A 70 -19.31 29.00 -33.73
CA GLN A 70 -19.19 30.10 -34.71
C GLN A 70 -20.48 30.14 -35.52
N VAL A 71 -21.36 31.06 -35.16
CA VAL A 71 -22.48 31.43 -36.01
C VAL A 71 -21.88 32.19 -37.18
N GLY A 72 -21.85 31.54 -38.34
CA GLY A 72 -21.35 32.18 -39.56
C GLY A 72 -22.12 33.42 -39.89
N GLY A 73 -21.39 34.54 -40.05
CA GLY A 73 -21.94 35.78 -40.59
C GLY A 73 -22.46 35.56 -41.99
N THR A 74 -23.52 36.26 -42.34
CA THR A 74 -24.11 36.33 -43.67
C THR A 74 -23.10 36.85 -44.68
N GLY A 75 -22.54 35.97 -45.47
CA GLY A 75 -21.64 36.34 -46.57
C GLY A 75 -20.69 35.24 -46.92
N GLY A 76 -21.09 34.34 -47.73
CA GLY A 76 -20.26 33.39 -48.50
C GLY A 76 -19.26 32.58 -47.68
N GLY A 77 -19.59 31.34 -47.35
CA GLY A 77 -18.63 30.35 -46.91
C GLY A 77 -18.40 30.25 -45.39
N ALA A 78 -19.44 30.44 -44.63
CA ALA A 78 -19.42 30.10 -43.22
C ALA A 78 -19.40 28.57 -43.05
N GLY A 79 -18.22 28.01 -42.82
CA GLY A 79 -18.13 26.63 -42.37
C GLY A 79 -18.74 26.55 -41.00
N VAL A 80 -19.87 25.86 -40.86
CA VAL A 80 -20.37 25.42 -39.57
C VAL A 80 -19.39 24.38 -39.09
N LEU A 81 -18.53 24.74 -38.13
CA LEU A 81 -17.86 23.77 -37.35
C LEU A 81 -18.92 23.09 -36.47
N ALA A 82 -19.47 21.97 -37.00
CA ALA A 82 -20.22 21.06 -36.16
C ALA A 82 -19.31 20.63 -35.01
N GLY A 83 -19.61 21.12 -33.82
CA GLY A 83 -18.85 20.78 -32.63
C GLY A 83 -18.96 19.28 -32.40
N GLY A 84 -17.94 18.53 -32.84
CA GLY A 84 -17.74 17.17 -32.40
C GLY A 84 -17.25 17.21 -30.94
N THR A 85 -17.87 16.44 -30.05
CA THR A 85 -17.36 16.19 -28.73
C THR A 85 -16.07 15.40 -28.86
N THR A 86 -14.94 16.06 -28.88
CA THR A 86 -13.64 15.39 -28.78
C THR A 86 -13.42 15.05 -27.30
N SER A 87 -13.30 13.75 -27.04
CA SER A 87 -12.84 13.28 -25.71
C SER A 87 -11.43 13.79 -25.46
N GLN A 88 -11.28 14.56 -24.41
CA GLN A 88 -9.97 15.02 -23.96
C GLN A 88 -9.61 14.27 -22.67
N THR A 89 -8.42 13.78 -22.60
CA THR A 89 -7.88 13.14 -21.41
C THR A 89 -6.83 14.05 -20.76
N THR A 90 -6.85 14.13 -19.44
CA THR A 90 -5.76 14.75 -18.70
C THR A 90 -4.51 13.87 -18.78
N GLY A 91 -3.32 14.47 -18.68
CA GLY A 91 -2.10 13.69 -18.52
C GLY A 91 -2.19 12.78 -17.28
N SER A 92 -1.51 11.65 -17.34
CA SER A 92 -1.41 10.75 -16.19
C SER A 92 -0.57 11.37 -15.09
N SER A 93 -0.98 11.16 -13.84
CA SER A 93 -0.21 11.53 -12.64
C SER A 93 -0.07 10.30 -11.74
N GLY A 94 1.10 10.18 -11.10
CA GLY A 94 1.42 9.05 -10.23
C GLY A 94 2.26 7.99 -10.94
N GLY A 95 3.17 7.36 -10.17
CA GLY A 95 4.14 6.39 -10.69
C GLY A 95 3.69 4.92 -10.57
N GLY A 96 2.63 4.62 -9.84
CA GLY A 96 2.20 3.24 -9.57
C GLY A 96 3.23 2.41 -8.81
N VAL A 97 4.13 3.05 -8.07
CA VAL A 97 5.23 2.41 -7.34
C VAL A 97 4.79 2.09 -5.92
N ALA A 98 5.30 0.99 -5.36
CA ALA A 98 5.05 0.63 -3.98
C ALA A 98 5.59 1.69 -3.01
N HIS A 99 4.82 2.00 -1.97
CA HIS A 99 5.24 2.86 -0.88
C HIS A 99 5.60 2.04 0.37
N ASN A 100 6.40 2.64 1.26
CA ASN A 100 6.70 2.05 2.56
C ASN A 100 5.42 2.02 3.42
N ASN A 101 5.06 0.83 3.90
CA ASN A 101 3.90 0.59 4.75
C ASN A 101 4.27 0.28 6.21
N MET A 102 5.52 0.57 6.60
CA MET A 102 6.05 0.27 7.92
C MET A 102 6.02 1.50 8.83
N PRO A 103 5.51 1.40 10.08
CA PRO A 103 5.69 2.45 11.08
C PRO A 103 7.17 2.57 11.46
N PRO A 104 7.59 3.64 12.16
CA PRO A 104 8.92 3.73 12.73
C PRO A 104 9.22 2.50 13.62
N TYR A 105 10.39 1.90 13.46
CA TYR A 105 10.73 0.65 14.13
C TYR A 105 12.13 0.66 14.73
N TYR A 106 12.33 -0.20 15.70
CA TYR A 106 13.63 -0.55 16.26
C TYR A 106 13.85 -2.06 16.05
N VAL A 107 14.97 -2.44 15.46
CA VAL A 107 15.24 -3.82 15.06
C VAL A 107 15.86 -4.59 16.22
N VAL A 108 15.27 -5.73 16.54
CA VAL A 108 15.79 -6.71 17.51
C VAL A 108 15.70 -8.11 16.92
N TYR A 109 16.51 -9.04 17.45
CA TYR A 109 16.34 -10.45 17.16
C TYR A 109 15.19 -11.00 18.00
N MET A 110 14.25 -11.69 17.36
CA MET A 110 13.11 -12.33 18.02
C MET A 110 13.15 -13.82 17.76
N TRP A 111 12.88 -14.61 18.80
CA TRP A 111 12.90 -16.05 18.76
C TRP A 111 11.68 -16.63 19.44
N HIS A 112 11.04 -17.60 18.78
CA HIS A 112 9.92 -18.36 19.32
C HIS A 112 10.41 -19.71 19.82
N ARG A 113 10.15 -20.08 21.08
CA ARG A 113 10.51 -21.38 21.62
C ARG A 113 9.55 -22.45 21.12
N THR A 114 10.07 -23.46 20.39
CA THR A 114 9.29 -24.53 19.77
C THR A 114 9.33 -25.82 20.56
N ALA A 115 10.36 -26.02 21.36
CA ALA A 115 10.50 -27.19 22.22
C ALA A 115 11.34 -26.91 23.48
#